data_77581696c45ce3ef50014a87ab67a53a
#
_entry.id   77581696c45ce3ef50014a87ab67a53a
#
_cell.length_a   1.000
_cell.length_b   1.000
_cell.length_c   1.000
_cell.angle_alpha   90.00
_cell.angle_beta   90.00
_cell.angle_gamma   90.00
#
_symmetry.space_group_name_H-M   'P 1'
#
loop_
_entity.id
_entity.type
_entity.pdbx_description
1 polymer ?
#
loop_
_entity_poly.entity_id
_entity_poly.type
_entity_poly.pdbx_seq_one_letter_code
_entity_poly.pdbx_strand_id
1 'polypeptide(L)'
;GILDSHGIHVDHSNVGTFIQYNYMEDCEGGFVEILGGNETAVYRFNISVNDGWRDNPNWKNSNHTIWLNDKIGDNNGYKSTNSFIYNNTIVINRSNNPYETAIDIKGDNTRIFNNIFYSTNGSSIGKKQVNMKDDNLKMTNNLFFGKIDNRFINNDENPIEKSPLFYNENLGNA
;
A
#
# COMPACT_ATOMS: atom_id res chain seq x y z
N GLY A 1 -5.19 -10.55 -17.57
CA GLY A 1 -3.79 -10.16 -17.66
C GLY A 1 -3.00 -10.77 -16.52
N ILE A 2 -1.83 -11.29 -16.84
CA ILE A 2 -1.00 -12.00 -15.85
C ILE A 2 -0.07 -11.00 -15.13
N LEU A 3 0.00 -9.74 -15.55
CA LEU A 3 1.07 -8.82 -15.19
C LEU A 3 0.68 -7.75 -14.17
N ASP A 4 -0.44 -7.07 -14.36
CA ASP A 4 -0.87 -5.97 -13.52
C ASP A 4 -2.21 -6.34 -12.91
N SER A 5 -2.25 -6.60 -11.64
CA SER A 5 -3.47 -7.00 -10.93
C SER A 5 -3.70 -6.13 -9.69
N HIS A 6 -3.15 -4.91 -9.69
CA HIS A 6 -3.54 -3.87 -8.74
C HIS A 6 -4.95 -3.38 -9.08
N GLY A 7 -5.70 -2.96 -8.08
CA GLY A 7 -7.04 -2.43 -8.28
C GLY A 7 -7.02 -1.19 -9.17
N ILE A 8 -6.15 -0.24 -8.84
CA ILE A 8 -5.90 0.97 -9.62
C ILE A 8 -4.41 1.28 -9.52
N HIS A 9 -3.76 1.53 -10.65
CA HIS A 9 -2.37 2.00 -10.66
C HIS A 9 -2.21 3.34 -11.39
N VAL A 10 -1.20 4.09 -11.01
CA VAL A 10 -0.75 5.29 -11.70
C VAL A 10 0.45 4.91 -12.53
N ASP A 11 0.26 4.86 -13.85
CA ASP A 11 1.32 4.52 -14.81
C ASP A 11 2.35 5.65 -14.92
N HIS A 12 3.36 5.50 -15.76
CA HIS A 12 4.51 6.40 -15.85
C HIS A 12 4.15 7.83 -16.24
N SER A 13 4.85 8.80 -15.64
CA SER A 13 4.91 10.18 -16.09
C SER A 13 3.57 10.94 -16.14
N ASN A 14 2.63 10.60 -15.26
CA ASN A 14 1.39 11.37 -15.09
C ASN A 14 1.61 12.55 -14.14
N VAL A 15 0.80 13.58 -14.27
CA VAL A 15 0.81 14.78 -13.43
C VAL A 15 -0.57 15.02 -12.83
N GLY A 16 -0.64 15.20 -11.52
CA GLY A 16 -1.90 15.57 -10.85
C GLY A 16 -2.97 14.47 -10.83
N THR A 17 -2.59 13.21 -10.64
CA THR A 17 -3.53 12.07 -10.63
C THR A 17 -4.16 11.88 -9.27
N PHE A 18 -5.50 11.81 -9.21
CA PHE A 18 -6.25 11.57 -7.97
C PHE A 18 -7.02 10.25 -8.05
N ILE A 19 -6.71 9.33 -7.13
CA ILE A 19 -7.43 8.08 -6.88
C ILE A 19 -8.18 8.25 -5.56
N GLN A 20 -9.50 8.39 -5.62
CA GLN A 20 -10.30 8.69 -4.44
C GLN A 20 -11.71 8.09 -4.49
N TYR A 21 -12.25 7.79 -3.29
CA TYR A 21 -13.60 7.27 -3.10
C TYR A 21 -13.85 5.94 -3.82
N ASN A 22 -12.81 5.09 -3.92
CA ASN A 22 -12.92 3.77 -4.51
C ASN A 22 -13.02 2.71 -3.41
N TYR A 23 -13.73 1.64 -3.71
CA TYR A 23 -13.69 0.38 -2.99
C TYR A 23 -12.97 -0.64 -3.88
N MET A 24 -11.91 -1.25 -3.36
CA MET A 24 -11.12 -2.29 -4.01
C MET A 24 -11.14 -3.53 -3.14
N GLU A 25 -11.31 -4.71 -3.73
CA GLU A 25 -11.35 -5.96 -2.99
C GLU A 25 -10.76 -7.10 -3.82
N ASP A 26 -9.95 -7.92 -3.15
CA ASP A 26 -9.34 -9.12 -3.71
C ASP A 26 -8.48 -8.90 -4.98
N CYS A 27 -7.90 -7.72 -5.14
CA CYS A 27 -6.94 -7.44 -6.20
C CYS A 27 -5.60 -8.15 -5.91
N GLU A 28 -5.16 -9.00 -6.82
CA GLU A 28 -3.95 -9.82 -6.60
C GLU A 28 -2.70 -9.00 -6.32
N GLY A 29 -2.49 -7.89 -7.03
CA GLY A 29 -1.26 -7.10 -7.01
C GLY A 29 -1.10 -6.20 -5.80
N GLY A 30 -2.19 -5.64 -5.29
CA GLY A 30 -2.18 -4.78 -4.10
C GLY A 30 -3.00 -3.50 -4.23
N PHE A 31 -2.85 -2.61 -3.23
CA PHE A 31 -3.65 -1.40 -3.10
C PHE A 31 -3.05 -0.21 -3.84
N VAL A 32 -1.85 0.23 -3.46
CA VAL A 32 -1.20 1.40 -4.09
C VAL A 32 -0.12 0.93 -5.05
N GLU A 33 -0.23 1.37 -6.30
CA GLU A 33 0.84 1.27 -7.28
C GLU A 33 1.05 2.62 -7.97
N ILE A 34 2.25 3.18 -7.82
CA ILE A 34 2.69 4.39 -8.48
C ILE A 34 4.01 4.06 -9.18
N LEU A 35 3.99 4.02 -10.50
CA LEU A 35 5.18 3.76 -11.30
C LEU A 35 6.04 5.03 -11.43
N GLY A 36 7.24 4.91 -11.98
CA GLY A 36 8.22 5.99 -11.98
C GLY A 36 7.82 7.23 -12.78
N GLY A 37 8.37 8.38 -12.39
CA GLY A 37 8.26 9.64 -13.11
C GLY A 37 6.93 10.39 -12.93
N ASN A 38 6.08 9.98 -12.01
CA ASN A 38 4.84 10.71 -11.71
C ASN A 38 5.10 11.95 -10.87
N GLU A 39 4.29 12.98 -11.07
CA GLU A 39 4.25 14.17 -10.24
C GLU A 39 2.86 14.34 -9.63
N THR A 40 2.80 14.42 -8.30
CA THR A 40 1.56 14.61 -7.54
C THR A 40 0.52 13.52 -7.80
N ALA A 41 0.83 12.29 -7.41
CA ALA A 41 -0.13 11.18 -7.33
C ALA A 41 -0.77 11.13 -5.94
N VAL A 42 -2.10 11.10 -5.88
CA VAL A 42 -2.86 11.16 -4.62
C VAL A 42 -3.80 9.98 -4.50
N TYR A 43 -3.59 9.14 -3.48
CA TYR A 43 -4.51 8.09 -3.04
C TYR A 43 -5.18 8.51 -1.73
N ARG A 44 -6.49 8.78 -1.77
CA ARG A 44 -7.22 9.23 -0.58
C ARG A 44 -8.68 8.77 -0.52
N PHE A 45 -9.18 8.59 0.69
CA PHE A 45 -10.58 8.20 0.92
C PHE A 45 -10.98 6.91 0.20
N ASN A 46 -10.04 5.98 0.02
CA ASN A 46 -10.31 4.67 -0.56
C ASN A 46 -10.44 3.62 0.54
N ILE A 47 -11.12 2.54 0.22
CA ILE A 47 -11.18 1.33 1.01
C ILE A 47 -10.56 0.20 0.19
N SER A 48 -9.58 -0.48 0.76
CA SER A 48 -8.89 -1.64 0.19
C SER A 48 -9.11 -2.84 1.10
N VAL A 49 -9.66 -3.91 0.58
CA VAL A 49 -9.97 -5.13 1.34
C VAL A 49 -9.32 -6.34 0.69
N ASN A 50 -8.42 -6.99 1.42
CA ASN A 50 -7.74 -8.21 0.99
C ASN A 50 -6.98 -8.09 -0.35
N ASP A 51 -6.47 -6.91 -0.68
CA ASP A 51 -5.62 -6.71 -1.84
C ASP A 51 -4.17 -7.15 -1.57
N GLY A 52 -3.44 -7.58 -2.62
CA GLY A 52 -2.02 -7.94 -2.52
C GLY A 52 -1.74 -9.39 -2.13
N TRP A 53 -2.64 -10.31 -2.42
CA TRP A 53 -2.50 -11.73 -2.06
C TRP A 53 -1.75 -12.59 -3.09
N ARG A 54 -1.26 -12.02 -4.17
CA ARG A 54 -0.57 -12.76 -5.23
C ARG A 54 0.59 -13.61 -4.70
N ASP A 55 0.53 -14.89 -4.95
CA ASP A 55 1.61 -15.83 -4.72
C ASP A 55 2.05 -16.46 -6.06
N ASN A 56 2.74 -15.69 -6.87
CA ASN A 56 3.28 -16.16 -8.13
C ASN A 56 4.81 -16.18 -8.06
N PRO A 57 5.46 -17.34 -8.17
CA PRO A 57 6.92 -17.47 -8.07
C PRO A 57 7.67 -16.69 -9.17
N ASN A 58 7.04 -16.41 -10.30
CA ASN A 58 7.62 -15.59 -11.36
C ASN A 58 7.53 -14.08 -11.08
N TRP A 59 6.70 -13.69 -10.10
CA TRP A 59 6.41 -12.30 -9.75
C TRP A 59 6.58 -12.08 -8.24
N LYS A 60 7.67 -12.57 -7.68
CA LYS A 60 7.94 -12.63 -6.23
C LYS A 60 7.77 -11.32 -5.46
N ASN A 61 7.73 -10.19 -6.15
CA ASN A 61 7.70 -8.86 -5.53
C ASN A 61 6.43 -8.06 -5.87
N SER A 62 5.37 -8.69 -6.36
CA SER A 62 4.20 -8.00 -6.88
C SER A 62 2.98 -7.99 -5.96
N ASN A 63 3.10 -8.38 -4.71
CA ASN A 63 2.04 -8.34 -3.70
C ASN A 63 2.33 -7.25 -2.66
N HIS A 64 2.12 -6.02 -3.04
CA HIS A 64 2.41 -4.88 -2.19
C HIS A 64 1.14 -4.24 -1.62
N THR A 65 1.15 -3.87 -0.35
CA THR A 65 0.17 -2.91 0.15
C THR A 65 0.45 -1.52 -0.44
N ILE A 66 1.74 -1.15 -0.50
CA ILE A 66 2.19 0.11 -1.13
C ILE A 66 3.42 -0.20 -1.99
N TRP A 67 3.34 0.19 -3.26
CA TRP A 67 4.45 0.10 -4.19
C TRP A 67 4.63 1.40 -4.99
N LEU A 68 5.69 2.13 -4.66
CA LEU A 68 6.20 3.24 -5.45
C LEU A 68 7.54 2.80 -6.04
N ASN A 69 7.60 2.61 -7.34
CA ASN A 69 8.87 2.28 -7.98
C ASN A 69 9.53 3.53 -8.60
N ASP A 70 10.81 3.39 -8.91
CA ASP A 70 11.64 4.44 -9.53
C ASP A 70 11.99 4.12 -10.99
N LYS A 71 11.13 3.39 -11.70
CA LYS A 71 11.39 2.92 -13.05
C LYS A 71 10.41 3.47 -14.07
N ILE A 72 10.92 3.70 -15.29
CA ILE A 72 10.13 3.83 -16.52
C ILE A 72 10.62 2.75 -17.48
N GLY A 73 9.78 1.72 -17.73
CA GLY A 73 10.21 0.49 -18.39
C GLY A 73 11.38 -0.16 -17.64
N ASP A 74 12.48 -0.44 -18.32
CA ASP A 74 13.69 -1.03 -17.70
C ASP A 74 14.66 0.01 -17.12
N ASN A 75 14.41 1.30 -17.28
CA ASN A 75 15.30 2.36 -16.81
C ASN A 75 15.00 2.74 -15.36
N ASN A 76 16.02 2.77 -14.51
CA ASN A 76 15.95 3.18 -13.11
C ASN A 76 16.19 4.69 -12.93
N GLY A 77 15.88 5.20 -11.72
CA GLY A 77 16.19 6.57 -11.31
C GLY A 77 15.09 7.59 -11.63
N TYR A 78 13.95 7.16 -12.12
CA TYR A 78 12.79 8.00 -12.39
C TYR A 78 11.83 8.02 -11.19
N LYS A 79 12.23 8.62 -10.09
CA LYS A 79 11.39 8.71 -8.90
C LYS A 79 10.11 9.49 -9.17
N SER A 80 9.01 9.03 -8.60
CA SER A 80 7.80 9.84 -8.52
C SER A 80 7.92 10.84 -7.38
N THR A 81 7.46 12.07 -7.59
CA THR A 81 7.59 13.18 -6.66
C THR A 81 6.24 13.61 -6.11
N ASN A 82 6.22 14.11 -4.86
CA ASN A 82 5.02 14.66 -4.23
C ASN A 82 3.84 13.68 -4.21
N SER A 83 4.08 12.43 -3.86
CA SER A 83 3.02 11.42 -3.72
C SER A 83 2.35 11.50 -2.35
N PHE A 84 1.02 11.43 -2.31
CA PHE A 84 0.23 11.54 -1.09
C PHE A 84 -0.69 10.32 -0.92
N ILE A 85 -0.59 9.64 0.21
CA ILE A 85 -1.42 8.47 0.57
C ILE A 85 -2.06 8.78 1.92
N TYR A 86 -3.35 9.14 1.94
CA TYR A 86 -3.98 9.57 3.18
C TYR A 86 -5.49 9.31 3.27
N ASN A 87 -5.98 9.19 4.50
CA ASN A 87 -7.39 8.91 4.79
C ASN A 87 -7.93 7.66 4.07
N ASN A 88 -7.08 6.65 3.87
CA ASN A 88 -7.49 5.36 3.33
C ASN A 88 -7.68 4.35 4.46
N THR A 89 -8.54 3.36 4.21
CA THR A 89 -8.70 2.20 5.09
C THR A 89 -8.22 0.96 4.35
N ILE A 90 -7.19 0.31 4.87
CA ILE A 90 -6.57 -0.88 4.31
C ILE A 90 -6.79 -2.04 5.27
N VAL A 91 -7.54 -3.05 4.84
CA VAL A 91 -7.92 -4.22 5.62
C VAL A 91 -7.37 -5.47 4.97
N ILE A 92 -6.58 -6.25 5.69
CA ILE A 92 -6.10 -7.57 5.29
C ILE A 92 -6.53 -8.57 6.37
N ASN A 93 -7.63 -9.28 6.14
CA ASN A 93 -8.25 -10.16 7.12
C ASN A 93 -8.65 -11.55 6.58
N ARG A 94 -8.10 -11.96 5.44
CA ARG A 94 -8.42 -13.23 4.80
C ARG A 94 -8.06 -14.40 5.72
N SER A 95 -9.07 -15.17 6.15
CA SER A 95 -8.91 -16.32 7.02
C SER A 95 -8.52 -17.60 6.26
N ASN A 96 -9.05 -17.76 5.07
CA ASN A 96 -8.69 -18.84 4.17
C ASN A 96 -7.49 -18.41 3.33
N ASN A 97 -6.33 -19.05 3.55
CA ASN A 97 -5.08 -18.72 2.88
C ASN A 97 -4.53 -17.33 3.27
N PRO A 98 -4.09 -17.14 4.54
CA PRO A 98 -3.47 -15.89 4.98
C PRO A 98 -2.17 -15.63 4.21
N TYR A 99 -1.83 -14.35 4.00
CA TYR A 99 -0.70 -13.93 3.19
C TYR A 99 0.04 -12.73 3.79
N GLU A 100 1.24 -12.52 3.28
CA GLU A 100 2.10 -11.41 3.67
C GLU A 100 2.26 -10.43 2.50
N THR A 101 2.10 -9.14 2.77
CA THR A 101 2.36 -8.12 1.76
C THR A 101 3.72 -7.44 1.97
N ALA A 102 4.18 -6.76 0.92
CA ALA A 102 5.36 -5.90 0.97
C ALA A 102 4.97 -4.41 1.02
N ILE A 103 5.91 -3.61 1.50
CA ILE A 103 5.95 -2.16 1.37
C ILE A 103 7.23 -1.80 0.62
N ASP A 104 7.14 -1.14 -0.52
CA ASP A 104 8.30 -0.67 -1.29
C ASP A 104 8.04 0.76 -1.76
N ILE A 105 8.78 1.72 -1.22
CA ILE A 105 8.62 3.15 -1.48
C ILE A 105 9.95 3.72 -1.94
N LYS A 106 10.03 4.07 -3.22
CA LYS A 106 11.19 4.66 -3.88
C LYS A 106 10.83 5.98 -4.57
N GLY A 107 10.19 6.85 -3.83
CA GLY A 107 9.79 8.17 -4.30
C GLY A 107 10.74 9.29 -3.87
N ASP A 108 10.26 10.50 -4.01
CA ASP A 108 10.80 11.71 -3.40
C ASP A 108 9.65 12.57 -2.90
N ASN A 109 9.73 12.96 -1.63
CA ASN A 109 8.70 13.75 -0.97
C ASN A 109 7.32 13.04 -0.87
N THR A 110 7.31 11.75 -0.56
CA THR A 110 6.08 11.00 -0.28
C THR A 110 5.53 11.32 1.11
N ARG A 111 4.21 11.45 1.21
CA ARG A 111 3.47 11.72 2.46
C ARG A 111 2.45 10.62 2.71
N ILE A 112 2.52 9.96 3.86
CA ILE A 112 1.60 8.88 4.25
C ILE A 112 1.00 9.24 5.62
N PHE A 113 -0.28 9.60 5.67
CA PHE A 113 -0.87 10.08 6.92
C PHE A 113 -2.37 9.78 7.05
N ASN A 114 -2.81 9.67 8.29
CA ASN A 114 -4.23 9.42 8.64
C ASN A 114 -4.82 8.17 7.95
N ASN A 115 -4.03 7.15 7.65
CA ASN A 115 -4.54 5.89 7.12
C ASN A 115 -4.81 4.91 8.26
N ILE A 116 -5.67 3.93 8.00
CA ILE A 116 -5.87 2.76 8.84
C ILE A 116 -5.24 1.57 8.13
N PHE A 117 -4.24 0.95 8.75
CA PHE A 117 -3.65 -0.32 8.36
C PHE A 117 -4.10 -1.40 9.35
N TYR A 118 -4.94 -2.31 8.88
CA TYR A 118 -5.55 -3.35 9.70
C TYR A 118 -5.21 -4.73 9.14
N SER A 119 -4.61 -5.60 9.96
CA SER A 119 -4.25 -6.95 9.54
C SER A 119 -4.55 -7.98 10.61
N THR A 120 -5.40 -8.97 10.30
CA THR A 120 -5.82 -10.04 11.19
C THR A 120 -5.84 -11.41 10.50
N ASN A 121 -6.37 -12.42 11.18
CA ASN A 121 -6.57 -13.78 10.65
C ASN A 121 -5.31 -14.44 10.07
N GLY A 122 -4.12 -14.11 10.62
CA GLY A 122 -2.86 -14.71 10.19
C GLY A 122 -2.12 -13.94 9.08
N SER A 123 -2.81 -13.07 8.35
CA SER A 123 -2.18 -12.22 7.35
C SER A 123 -1.35 -11.09 7.96
N SER A 124 -0.48 -10.47 7.17
CA SER A 124 0.40 -9.39 7.66
C SER A 124 0.74 -8.35 6.59
N ILE A 125 0.96 -7.10 7.03
CA ILE A 125 1.41 -5.98 6.19
C ILE A 125 2.91 -5.74 6.40
N GLY A 126 3.66 -5.68 5.30
CA GLY A 126 5.10 -5.38 5.31
C GLY A 126 6.00 -6.56 5.71
N LYS A 127 5.46 -7.68 6.19
CA LYS A 127 6.29 -8.81 6.64
C LYS A 127 7.11 -9.44 5.53
N LYS A 128 6.61 -9.45 4.30
CA LYS A 128 7.37 -9.94 3.15
C LYS A 128 8.58 -9.07 2.86
N GLN A 129 8.41 -7.75 2.85
CA GLN A 129 9.47 -6.77 2.65
C GLN A 129 9.05 -5.39 3.14
N VAL A 130 9.97 -4.65 3.72
CA VAL A 130 9.87 -3.19 3.90
C VAL A 130 11.11 -2.54 3.31
N ASN A 131 10.92 -1.68 2.31
CA ASN A 131 11.95 -0.89 1.67
C ASN A 131 11.48 0.56 1.56
N MET A 132 12.12 1.44 2.31
CA MET A 132 11.74 2.85 2.46
C MET A 132 12.90 3.72 1.95
N LYS A 133 13.01 3.85 0.62
CA LYS A 133 14.08 4.59 -0.07
C LYS A 133 13.60 5.89 -0.69
N ASP A 134 12.62 6.52 -0.07
CA ASP A 134 12.17 7.86 -0.43
C ASP A 134 13.09 8.89 0.25
N ASP A 135 13.56 9.88 -0.51
CA ASP A 135 14.56 10.82 0.01
C ASP A 135 13.99 11.78 1.06
N ASN A 136 12.69 12.05 1.04
CA ASN A 136 12.01 12.98 1.93
C ASN A 136 10.68 12.41 2.45
N LEU A 137 10.62 11.10 2.70
CA LEU A 137 9.44 10.44 3.25
C LEU A 137 9.02 11.07 4.58
N LYS A 138 7.72 11.33 4.71
CA LYS A 138 7.11 11.65 6.00
C LYS A 138 5.87 10.81 6.21
N MET A 139 5.79 10.19 7.37
CA MET A 139 4.62 9.44 7.83
C MET A 139 4.16 10.01 9.17
N THR A 140 2.86 10.16 9.36
CA THR A 140 2.31 10.66 10.62
C THR A 140 0.85 10.30 10.81
N ASN A 141 0.49 10.04 12.07
CA ASN A 141 -0.89 9.80 12.51
C ASN A 141 -1.59 8.63 11.79
N ASN A 142 -0.86 7.63 11.33
CA ASN A 142 -1.49 6.42 10.82
C ASN A 142 -1.87 5.50 11.99
N LEU A 143 -3.00 4.80 11.83
CA LEU A 143 -3.43 3.77 12.77
C LEU A 143 -2.98 2.41 12.27
N PHE A 144 -2.34 1.66 13.16
CA PHE A 144 -1.82 0.32 12.89
C PHE A 144 -2.46 -0.68 13.86
N PHE A 145 -3.04 -1.76 13.32
CA PHE A 145 -3.59 -2.84 14.13
C PHE A 145 -3.29 -4.22 13.54
N GLY A 146 -2.86 -5.13 14.41
CA GLY A 146 -2.56 -6.52 14.06
C GLY A 146 -1.10 -6.76 13.63
N LYS A 147 -0.88 -7.65 12.68
CA LYS A 147 0.46 -8.04 12.25
C LYS A 147 1.02 -7.08 11.20
N ILE A 148 1.63 -6.00 11.64
CA ILE A 148 2.29 -5.03 10.76
C ILE A 148 3.78 -4.98 11.10
N ASP A 149 4.64 -4.87 10.10
CA ASP A 149 6.08 -4.87 10.32
C ASP A 149 6.54 -3.57 11.01
N ASN A 150 7.29 -3.71 12.09
CA ASN A 150 7.78 -2.58 12.87
C ASN A 150 8.69 -1.65 12.06
N ARG A 151 9.36 -2.14 11.02
CA ARG A 151 10.14 -1.27 10.12
C ARG A 151 9.27 -0.28 9.37
N PHE A 152 7.98 -0.61 9.15
CA PHE A 152 7.01 0.33 8.58
C PHE A 152 6.45 1.27 9.65
N ILE A 153 5.99 0.74 10.78
CA ILE A 153 5.42 1.52 11.90
C ILE A 153 6.42 2.58 12.40
N ASN A 154 7.68 2.20 12.59
CA ASN A 154 8.72 3.08 13.15
C ASN A 154 9.10 4.28 12.25
N ASN A 155 8.62 4.33 11.00
CA ASN A 155 8.75 5.52 10.15
C ASN A 155 7.64 6.56 10.39
N ASP A 156 6.59 6.21 11.15
CA ASP A 156 5.53 7.15 11.52
C ASP A 156 5.93 7.98 12.72
N GLU A 157 5.84 9.30 12.61
CA GLU A 157 6.22 10.22 13.71
C GLU A 157 5.24 10.15 14.89
N ASN A 158 3.98 9.78 14.67
CA ASN A 158 2.93 9.67 15.68
C ASN A 158 2.05 8.43 15.43
N PRO A 159 2.60 7.21 15.52
CA PRO A 159 1.83 5.98 15.23
C PRO A 159 0.74 5.77 16.28
N ILE A 160 -0.43 5.34 15.82
CA ILE A 160 -1.55 4.98 16.67
C ILE A 160 -1.72 3.46 16.63
N GLU A 161 -1.24 2.78 17.67
CA GLU A 161 -1.30 1.32 17.75
C GLU A 161 -2.48 0.87 18.61
N LYS A 162 -3.68 0.81 18.03
CA LYS A 162 -4.90 0.36 18.71
C LYS A 162 -5.94 -0.16 17.73
N SER A 163 -6.94 -0.89 18.24
CA SER A 163 -8.06 -1.34 17.41
C SER A 163 -8.87 -0.15 16.89
N PRO A 164 -9.20 -0.11 15.59
CA PRO A 164 -10.06 0.92 15.01
C PRO A 164 -11.53 0.76 15.40
N LEU A 165 -11.91 -0.31 16.14
CA LEU A 165 -13.28 -0.61 16.60
C LEU A 165 -14.29 -0.63 15.44
N PHE A 166 -13.99 -1.32 14.36
CA PHE A 166 -14.94 -1.51 13.26
C PHE A 166 -16.23 -2.19 13.79
N TYR A 167 -17.38 -1.69 13.37
CA TYR A 167 -18.68 -2.23 13.76
C TYR A 167 -18.88 -3.70 13.32
N ASN A 168 -18.33 -4.05 12.16
CA ASN A 168 -18.32 -5.42 11.66
C ASN A 168 -16.92 -5.74 11.11
N GLU A 169 -16.15 -6.54 11.86
CA GLU A 169 -14.81 -6.95 11.48
C GLU A 169 -14.78 -8.03 10.39
N ASN A 170 -15.95 -8.51 9.95
CA ASN A 170 -16.08 -9.54 8.91
C ASN A 170 -16.16 -8.97 7.49
N LEU A 171 -15.76 -7.74 7.26
CA LEU A 171 -15.56 -7.20 5.91
C LEU A 171 -14.55 -8.08 5.16
N GLY A 172 -14.95 -8.63 4.03
CA GLY A 172 -14.10 -9.51 3.21
C GLY A 172 -14.17 -11.00 3.53
N ASN A 173 -15.09 -11.46 4.38
CA ASN A 173 -15.36 -12.88 4.64
C ASN A 173 -16.64 -13.35 3.91
N ALA A 174 -16.82 -13.00 2.65
CA ALA A 174 -17.88 -13.55 1.81
C ALA A 174 -17.38 -14.76 1.01
#